data_25d5e715ef09097d36a2395f4741caa7
#
_entry.id   25d5e715ef09097d36a2395f4741caa7
#
_cell.length_a   1.000
_cell.length_b   1.000
_cell.length_c   1.000
_cell.angle_alpha   90.00
_cell.angle_beta   90.00
_cell.angle_gamma   90.00
#
_symmetry.space_group_name_H-M   'P 1'
#
loop_
_entity.id
_entity.type
_entity.pdbx_description
1 polymer ?
#
loop_
_entity_poly.entity_id
_entity_poly.type
_entity_poly.pdbx_seq_one_letter_code
_entity_poly.pdbx_strand_id
1 'polypeptide(L)'
;GQMDKPDVELIEGLSPAVSIDQKSTSRNPRSTVGTVTEVYDYLRLLYSRAGIQHCPVCDAVISSQTPQQIVDQVRSLPEGTRFQVLAPVVRGRKGEYSELFGELRGRGFNRVRVDGAVERLDTPPTLNKRLKHDIEVIVDRLVVREGIRQRLTDSVETALGLAEGLVIIEQVDLPEDDPDRERRYSEKRACPNEHPLALDEMEPRTFSFNAPYGACPACTGIGTRLEVDPELVVPDEELTLAEGAVAPWSSHQKYFTRQLEALGKELSFDVDTPWRALPARAREAILRGKDYEVKVTYRNRWGRERIYSTGFEGVLDYVMRKHDETESDWSRERYQAYMREIPCPVCDGARLKPEVLAVRVGGLSIAQLCELPISEARDFLADLNLTGQAAQIAGSVLTEINARLGFLVDVGLDYLSLARGAATLSGGEAQRIRLATQIGSGLVGVLY
;
A
#
# COMPACT_ATOMS: atom_id res chain seq x y z
N GLY A 1 -22.71 24.36 -29.44
CA GLY A 1 -23.17 25.68 -29.82
C GLY A 1 -23.93 26.32 -28.67
N GLN A 2 -23.62 27.54 -28.28
CA GLN A 2 -24.47 28.26 -27.37
C GLN A 2 -25.79 28.61 -28.11
N MET A 3 -26.89 28.12 -27.56
CA MET A 3 -28.21 28.59 -28.01
C MET A 3 -28.44 29.97 -27.46
N ASP A 4 -29.10 30.83 -28.27
CA ASP A 4 -29.51 32.17 -27.83
C ASP A 4 -30.46 32.01 -26.63
N LYS A 5 -30.37 32.94 -25.68
CA LYS A 5 -31.26 32.95 -24.52
C LYS A 5 -32.70 33.20 -25.03
N PRO A 6 -33.66 32.40 -24.54
CA PRO A 6 -35.08 32.62 -24.89
C PRO A 6 -35.53 33.98 -24.43
N ASP A 7 -36.28 34.69 -25.29
CA ASP A 7 -36.89 35.97 -24.99
C ASP A 7 -38.16 35.77 -24.20
N VAL A 8 -37.99 35.63 -22.87
CA VAL A 8 -39.11 35.37 -21.92
C VAL A 8 -38.94 36.24 -20.68
N GLU A 9 -40.04 36.79 -20.18
CA GLU A 9 -40.07 37.66 -19.00
C GLU A 9 -39.96 36.86 -17.68
N LEU A 10 -40.47 35.65 -17.62
CA LEU A 10 -40.44 34.79 -16.43
C LEU A 10 -40.52 33.30 -16.81
N ILE A 11 -39.72 32.49 -16.15
CA ILE A 11 -39.73 31.05 -16.26
C ILE A 11 -39.95 30.48 -14.84
N GLU A 12 -41.09 29.83 -14.60
CA GLU A 12 -41.42 29.17 -13.33
C GLU A 12 -41.56 27.65 -13.54
N GLY A 13 -41.30 26.86 -12.47
CA GLY A 13 -41.58 25.42 -12.46
C GLY A 13 -40.53 24.57 -13.20
N LEU A 14 -39.37 25.13 -13.58
CA LEU A 14 -38.27 24.34 -14.12
C LEU A 14 -37.66 23.46 -13.04
N SER A 15 -37.61 22.17 -13.30
CA SER A 15 -36.78 21.26 -12.50
C SER A 15 -35.31 21.63 -12.62
N PRO A 16 -34.52 21.57 -11.53
CA PRO A 16 -33.08 21.70 -11.60
C PRO A 16 -32.52 20.72 -12.64
N ALA A 17 -31.67 21.20 -13.55
CA ALA A 17 -31.06 20.35 -14.57
C ALA A 17 -29.61 20.04 -14.22
N VAL A 18 -29.24 18.77 -14.27
CA VAL A 18 -27.86 18.30 -14.10
C VAL A 18 -27.35 17.81 -15.44
N SER A 19 -26.32 18.50 -15.97
CA SER A 19 -25.66 18.08 -17.21
C SER A 19 -24.58 17.03 -16.92
N ILE A 20 -24.68 15.87 -17.56
CA ILE A 20 -23.69 14.81 -17.50
C ILE A 20 -22.75 14.98 -18.71
N ASP A 21 -21.58 15.59 -18.48
CA ASP A 21 -20.61 15.84 -19.54
C ASP A 21 -19.85 14.54 -19.91
N GLN A 22 -19.58 14.37 -21.21
CA GLN A 22 -18.85 13.23 -21.77
C GLN A 22 -17.32 13.31 -21.53
N LYS A 23 -16.81 14.48 -21.16
CA LYS A 23 -15.37 14.73 -20.99
C LYS A 23 -14.87 14.48 -19.58
N SER A 24 -13.85 13.66 -19.48
CA SER A 24 -12.95 13.34 -18.36
C SER A 24 -13.29 12.07 -17.58
N THR A 25 -12.83 10.93 -18.10
CA THR A 25 -12.43 9.84 -17.21
C THR A 25 -11.34 10.36 -16.26
N SER A 26 -11.49 10.11 -14.97
CA SER A 26 -10.46 10.48 -13.99
C SER A 26 -9.12 9.83 -14.38
N ARG A 27 -8.09 10.65 -14.59
CA ARG A 27 -6.72 10.16 -14.84
C ARG A 27 -5.99 9.72 -13.55
N ASN A 28 -6.66 9.81 -12.41
CA ASN A 28 -6.07 9.40 -11.15
C ASN A 28 -5.98 7.86 -11.08
N PRO A 29 -4.77 7.26 -10.97
CA PRO A 29 -4.60 5.81 -10.95
C PRO A 29 -5.25 5.15 -9.72
N ARG A 30 -5.58 5.92 -8.68
CA ARG A 30 -6.29 5.43 -7.50
C ARG A 30 -7.81 5.43 -7.65
N SER A 31 -8.36 6.06 -8.71
CA SER A 31 -9.82 6.04 -8.95
C SER A 31 -10.26 4.69 -9.52
N THR A 32 -11.24 4.06 -8.89
CA THR A 32 -11.86 2.80 -9.34
C THR A 32 -13.36 3.00 -9.50
N VAL A 33 -14.05 2.06 -10.16
CA VAL A 33 -15.53 2.05 -10.23
C VAL A 33 -16.10 2.16 -8.82
N GLY A 34 -15.60 1.36 -7.87
CA GLY A 34 -16.08 1.40 -6.47
C GLY A 34 -15.93 2.75 -5.78
N THR A 35 -14.83 3.50 -6.05
CA THR A 35 -14.62 4.83 -5.44
C THR A 35 -15.44 5.93 -6.12
N VAL A 36 -15.63 5.85 -7.44
CA VAL A 36 -16.42 6.84 -8.19
C VAL A 36 -17.91 6.71 -7.88
N THR A 37 -18.38 5.49 -7.59
CA THR A 37 -19.76 5.19 -7.22
C THR A 37 -20.04 5.31 -5.73
N GLU A 38 -19.04 5.64 -4.92
CA GLU A 38 -19.08 5.68 -3.45
C GLU A 38 -19.37 4.31 -2.78
N VAL A 39 -19.56 3.24 -3.56
CA VAL A 39 -19.80 1.89 -3.02
C VAL A 39 -18.64 1.45 -2.12
N TYR A 40 -17.41 1.78 -2.52
CA TYR A 40 -16.21 1.43 -1.74
C TYR A 40 -16.19 2.06 -0.34
N ASP A 41 -16.75 3.25 -0.16
CA ASP A 41 -16.83 3.91 1.15
C ASP A 41 -17.76 3.18 2.10
N TYR A 42 -18.89 2.68 1.59
CA TYR A 42 -19.79 1.82 2.35
C TYR A 42 -19.18 0.42 2.61
N LEU A 43 -18.46 -0.15 1.66
CA LEU A 43 -17.73 -1.41 1.88
C LEU A 43 -16.69 -1.26 2.99
N ARG A 44 -15.92 -0.18 3.02
CA ARG A 44 -14.99 0.10 4.12
C ARG A 44 -15.70 0.15 5.48
N LEU A 45 -16.88 0.75 5.53
CA LEU A 45 -17.69 0.79 6.73
C LEU A 45 -18.18 -0.61 7.11
N LEU A 46 -18.68 -1.39 6.16
CA LEU A 46 -19.11 -2.78 6.36
C LEU A 46 -17.99 -3.64 6.94
N TYR A 47 -16.80 -3.64 6.28
CA TYR A 47 -15.65 -4.44 6.71
C TYR A 47 -15.09 -4.00 8.06
N SER A 48 -15.13 -2.72 8.39
CA SER A 48 -14.69 -2.24 9.70
C SER A 48 -15.63 -2.65 10.84
N ARG A 49 -16.90 -2.91 10.57
CA ARG A 49 -17.93 -3.19 11.58
C ARG A 49 -18.31 -4.66 11.69
N ALA A 50 -18.37 -5.36 10.55
CA ALA A 50 -18.81 -6.75 10.46
C ALA A 50 -17.70 -7.72 10.02
N GLY A 51 -16.49 -7.22 9.72
CA GLY A 51 -15.39 -8.05 9.28
C GLY A 51 -14.82 -8.94 10.38
N ILE A 52 -14.57 -10.19 10.03
CA ILE A 52 -13.86 -11.16 10.87
C ILE A 52 -12.40 -11.14 10.45
N GLN A 53 -11.54 -10.86 11.42
CA GLN A 53 -10.12 -10.79 11.19
C GLN A 53 -9.48 -12.17 11.21
N HIS A 54 -8.63 -12.44 10.22
CA HIS A 54 -7.82 -13.65 10.16
C HIS A 54 -6.34 -13.27 10.25
N CYS A 55 -5.51 -14.22 10.62
CA CYS A 55 -4.06 -14.07 10.59
C CYS A 55 -3.57 -14.10 9.14
N PRO A 56 -2.82 -13.11 8.65
CA PRO A 56 -2.32 -13.10 7.27
C PRO A 56 -1.30 -14.21 7.00
N VAL A 57 -0.75 -14.84 8.04
CA VAL A 57 0.27 -15.89 7.91
C VAL A 57 -0.33 -17.29 7.93
N CYS A 58 -1.26 -17.57 8.86
CA CYS A 58 -1.80 -18.92 9.06
C CYS A 58 -3.31 -19.04 8.85
N ASP A 59 -3.97 -17.95 8.45
CA ASP A 59 -5.41 -17.88 8.19
C ASP A 59 -6.34 -18.18 9.38
N ALA A 60 -5.78 -18.39 10.57
CA ALA A 60 -6.57 -18.62 11.78
C ALA A 60 -7.36 -17.37 12.16
N VAL A 61 -8.60 -17.57 12.62
CA VAL A 61 -9.42 -16.47 13.15
C VAL A 61 -8.72 -15.85 14.35
N ILE A 62 -8.60 -14.53 14.34
CA ILE A 62 -7.98 -13.77 15.41
C ILE A 62 -8.98 -13.60 16.56
N SER A 63 -8.62 -14.13 17.70
CA SER A 63 -9.36 -14.02 18.95
C SER A 63 -8.66 -13.08 19.95
N SER A 64 -9.40 -12.59 20.93
CA SER A 64 -8.82 -11.85 22.04
C SER A 64 -7.92 -12.76 22.88
N GLN A 65 -6.75 -12.25 23.28
CA GLN A 65 -5.88 -12.90 24.26
C GLN A 65 -6.17 -12.41 25.65
N THR A 66 -6.29 -13.33 26.61
CA THR A 66 -6.37 -12.95 28.01
C THR A 66 -4.99 -12.51 28.52
N PRO A 67 -4.92 -11.64 29.54
CA PRO A 67 -3.65 -11.27 30.19
C PRO A 67 -2.82 -12.50 30.57
N GLN A 68 -3.48 -13.56 31.00
CA GLN A 68 -2.85 -14.83 31.37
C GLN A 68 -2.12 -15.48 30.21
N GLN A 69 -2.77 -15.54 29.02
CA GLN A 69 -2.17 -16.12 27.80
C GLN A 69 -0.95 -15.29 27.34
N ILE A 70 -1.04 -13.94 27.44
CA ILE A 70 0.08 -13.05 27.12
C ILE A 70 1.25 -13.35 28.07
N VAL A 71 1.01 -13.44 29.37
CA VAL A 71 2.02 -13.76 30.39
C VAL A 71 2.68 -15.12 30.11
N ASP A 72 1.90 -16.15 29.79
CA ASP A 72 2.43 -17.48 29.52
C ASP A 72 3.30 -17.49 28.26
N GLN A 73 2.95 -16.75 27.21
CA GLN A 73 3.77 -16.58 26.00
C GLN A 73 5.08 -15.84 26.29
N VAL A 74 5.05 -14.74 27.06
CA VAL A 74 6.26 -14.02 27.42
C VAL A 74 7.19 -14.88 28.27
N ARG A 75 6.64 -15.71 29.17
CA ARG A 75 7.41 -16.66 29.98
C ARG A 75 8.04 -17.81 29.19
N SER A 76 7.54 -18.10 28.01
CA SER A 76 8.12 -19.13 27.11
C SER A 76 9.39 -18.64 26.40
N LEU A 77 9.74 -17.35 26.48
CA LEU A 77 11.01 -16.84 26.01
C LEU A 77 12.19 -17.47 26.77
N PRO A 78 13.38 -17.55 26.17
CA PRO A 78 14.57 -18.13 26.83
C PRO A 78 14.86 -17.48 28.19
N GLU A 79 15.25 -18.28 29.17
CA GLU A 79 15.65 -17.79 30.49
C GLU A 79 16.82 -16.80 30.37
N GLY A 80 16.75 -15.70 31.10
CA GLY A 80 17.74 -14.61 31.03
C GLY A 80 17.41 -13.53 30.00
N THR A 81 16.40 -13.70 29.12
CA THR A 81 15.98 -12.68 28.16
C THR A 81 15.54 -11.41 28.91
N ARG A 82 16.16 -10.26 28.54
CA ARG A 82 15.79 -8.96 29.06
C ARG A 82 14.74 -8.31 28.15
N PHE A 83 13.66 -7.85 28.74
CA PHE A 83 12.58 -7.22 27.99
C PHE A 83 11.94 -6.05 28.72
N GLN A 84 11.24 -5.20 27.95
CA GLN A 84 10.42 -4.10 28.45
C GLN A 84 8.96 -4.39 28.15
N VAL A 85 8.08 -4.00 29.10
CA VAL A 85 6.63 -3.97 28.92
C VAL A 85 6.24 -2.54 28.57
N LEU A 86 5.70 -2.33 27.36
CA LEU A 86 5.37 -1.03 26.82
C LEU A 86 3.85 -0.93 26.59
N ALA A 87 3.27 0.23 26.92
CA ALA A 87 1.88 0.56 26.67
C ALA A 87 1.80 1.64 25.57
N PRO A 88 1.33 1.34 24.34
CA PRO A 88 1.23 2.30 23.23
C PRO A 88 0.02 3.22 23.41
N VAL A 89 0.21 4.36 24.11
CA VAL A 89 -0.86 5.32 24.44
C VAL A 89 -1.17 6.32 23.33
N VAL A 90 -0.20 6.61 22.45
CA VAL A 90 -0.41 7.42 21.22
C VAL A 90 0.17 6.70 20.04
N ARG A 91 -0.60 6.63 18.94
CA ARG A 91 -0.21 5.90 17.72
C ARG A 91 -0.48 6.75 16.50
N GLY A 92 0.58 7.28 15.88
CA GLY A 92 0.54 8.05 14.63
C GLY A 92 -0.38 9.27 14.67
N ARG A 93 -0.56 9.93 15.81
CA ARG A 93 -1.43 11.10 15.99
C ARG A 93 -0.62 12.38 16.16
N LYS A 94 -1.14 13.49 15.60
CA LYS A 94 -0.54 14.82 15.76
C LYS A 94 -0.87 15.39 17.14
N GLY A 95 0.09 16.06 17.77
CA GLY A 95 -0.12 16.71 19.06
C GLY A 95 1.18 17.07 19.77
N GLU A 96 1.11 17.90 20.80
CA GLU A 96 2.25 18.27 21.67
C GLU A 96 2.39 17.34 22.90
N TYR A 97 1.30 16.73 23.34
CA TYR A 97 1.18 15.72 24.41
C TYR A 97 1.77 16.12 25.77
N SER A 98 1.99 17.40 26.03
CA SER A 98 2.54 17.91 27.31
C SER A 98 1.65 17.56 28.51
N GLU A 99 0.32 17.62 28.35
CA GLU A 99 -0.65 17.22 29.39
C GLU A 99 -0.57 15.72 29.67
N LEU A 100 -0.49 14.89 28.62
CA LEU A 100 -0.34 13.44 28.74
C LEU A 100 0.93 13.08 29.51
N PHE A 101 2.06 13.71 29.20
CA PHE A 101 3.31 13.48 29.96
C PHE A 101 3.18 13.88 31.44
N GLY A 102 2.46 14.97 31.73
CA GLY A 102 2.13 15.38 33.07
C GLY A 102 1.29 14.35 33.83
N GLU A 103 0.25 13.83 33.18
CA GLU A 103 -0.62 12.78 33.72
C GLU A 103 0.15 11.49 34.01
N LEU A 104 0.93 11.01 33.02
CA LEU A 104 1.72 9.78 33.16
C LEU A 104 2.73 9.90 34.34
N ARG A 105 3.38 11.05 34.45
CA ARG A 105 4.27 11.31 35.59
C ARG A 105 3.51 11.31 36.93
N GLY A 106 2.33 11.92 36.98
CA GLY A 106 1.45 11.91 38.14
C GLY A 106 1.01 10.50 38.58
N ARG A 107 0.91 9.58 37.64
CA ARG A 107 0.61 8.16 37.86
C ARG A 107 1.83 7.32 38.25
N GLY A 108 3.02 7.92 38.32
CA GLY A 108 4.25 7.28 38.79
C GLY A 108 5.13 6.69 37.71
N PHE A 109 4.81 6.88 36.41
CA PHE A 109 5.69 6.46 35.35
C PHE A 109 6.87 7.42 35.19
N ASN A 110 8.04 6.87 34.89
CA ASN A 110 9.29 7.64 34.83
C ASN A 110 9.85 7.78 33.42
N ARG A 111 9.44 6.92 32.48
CA ARG A 111 9.99 6.86 31.15
C ARG A 111 8.90 6.55 30.12
N VAL A 112 9.08 7.14 28.93
CA VAL A 112 8.31 6.86 27.72
C VAL A 112 9.27 6.60 26.58
N ARG A 113 8.81 5.91 25.54
CA ARG A 113 9.47 5.85 24.25
C ARG A 113 8.66 6.75 23.31
N VAL A 114 9.30 7.73 22.70
CA VAL A 114 8.68 8.68 21.76
C VAL A 114 9.37 8.53 20.42
N ASP A 115 8.64 8.20 19.39
CA ASP A 115 9.16 8.00 18.02
C ASP A 115 10.40 7.08 17.98
N GLY A 116 10.40 6.03 18.81
CA GLY A 116 11.50 5.07 18.99
C GLY A 116 12.56 5.47 20.02
N ALA A 117 12.65 6.72 20.43
CA ALA A 117 13.63 7.18 21.41
C ALA A 117 13.11 7.12 22.84
N VAL A 118 13.93 6.61 23.77
CA VAL A 118 13.56 6.53 25.21
C VAL A 118 13.81 7.88 25.89
N GLU A 119 12.74 8.48 26.41
CA GLU A 119 12.74 9.79 27.06
C GLU A 119 12.31 9.69 28.53
N ARG A 120 12.75 10.64 29.34
CA ARG A 120 12.41 10.71 30.74
C ARG A 120 11.24 11.66 30.97
N LEU A 121 10.28 11.26 31.81
CA LEU A 121 9.11 12.07 32.14
C LEU A 121 9.38 13.19 33.20
N ASP A 122 10.55 13.18 33.85
CA ASP A 122 10.99 14.31 34.68
C ASP A 122 11.42 15.52 33.81
N THR A 123 11.93 15.27 32.64
CA THR A 123 12.28 16.26 31.61
C THR A 123 11.62 15.87 30.27
N PRO A 124 10.29 16.02 30.13
CA PRO A 124 9.59 15.51 28.99
C PRO A 124 10.01 16.22 27.69
N PRO A 125 10.05 15.51 26.56
CA PRO A 125 10.41 16.11 25.28
C PRO A 125 9.33 17.09 24.82
N THR A 126 9.74 18.15 24.11
CA THR A 126 8.82 19.07 23.45
C THR A 126 8.53 18.55 22.04
N LEU A 127 7.29 18.17 21.79
CA LEU A 127 6.89 17.59 20.51
C LEU A 127 6.27 18.64 19.56
N ASN A 128 6.49 18.44 18.27
CA ASN A 128 5.92 19.33 17.26
C ASN A 128 4.46 18.94 16.96
N LYS A 129 3.50 19.80 17.32
CA LYS A 129 2.06 19.56 17.15
C LYS A 129 1.61 19.28 15.70
N ARG A 130 2.42 19.58 14.70
CA ARG A 130 2.11 19.36 13.28
C ARG A 130 2.56 17.99 12.78
N LEU A 131 3.46 17.33 13.51
CA LEU A 131 3.96 16.00 13.18
C LEU A 131 3.13 14.92 13.89
N LYS A 132 3.16 13.73 13.32
CA LYS A 132 2.58 12.54 13.94
C LYS A 132 3.61 11.94 14.88
N HIS A 133 3.17 11.49 16.04
CA HIS A 133 4.01 10.88 17.05
C HIS A 133 3.46 9.54 17.50
N ASP A 134 4.37 8.64 17.87
CA ASP A 134 4.10 7.39 18.56
C ASP A 134 4.67 7.51 19.97
N ILE A 135 3.82 7.24 20.99
CA ILE A 135 4.23 7.34 22.39
C ILE A 135 3.86 6.06 23.11
N GLU A 136 4.86 5.37 23.65
CA GLU A 136 4.68 4.19 24.48
C GLU A 136 5.21 4.42 25.88
N VAL A 137 4.40 4.08 26.89
CA VAL A 137 4.82 4.14 28.30
C VAL A 137 5.63 2.89 28.63
N ILE A 138 6.83 3.05 29.15
CA ILE A 138 7.63 1.93 29.68
C ILE A 138 7.09 1.60 31.07
N VAL A 139 6.24 0.57 31.12
CA VAL A 139 5.57 0.15 32.36
C VAL A 139 6.56 -0.57 33.30
N ASP A 140 7.33 -1.51 32.74
CA ASP A 140 8.32 -2.25 33.52
C ASP A 140 9.49 -2.75 32.64
N ARG A 141 10.61 -3.10 33.31
CA ARG A 141 11.81 -3.73 32.71
C ARG A 141 12.12 -4.98 33.48
N LEU A 142 12.04 -6.10 32.79
CA LEU A 142 12.05 -7.42 33.39
C LEU A 142 13.07 -8.36 32.72
N VAL A 143 13.38 -9.44 33.43
CA VAL A 143 14.21 -10.53 32.93
C VAL A 143 13.43 -11.83 33.10
N VAL A 144 13.38 -12.67 32.07
CA VAL A 144 12.75 -13.97 32.17
C VAL A 144 13.51 -14.85 33.17
N ARG A 145 12.84 -15.18 34.27
CA ARG A 145 13.38 -16.02 35.35
C ARG A 145 12.25 -16.70 36.12
N GLU A 146 12.58 -17.71 36.87
CA GLU A 146 11.63 -18.34 37.80
C GLU A 146 11.05 -17.30 38.80
N GLY A 147 9.74 -17.39 39.06
CA GLY A 147 9.05 -16.47 39.98
C GLY A 147 8.61 -15.11 39.43
N ILE A 148 8.90 -14.79 38.15
CA ILE A 148 8.53 -13.50 37.54
C ILE A 148 7.02 -13.32 37.32
N ARG A 149 6.23 -14.43 37.34
CA ARG A 149 4.84 -14.49 36.86
C ARG A 149 3.97 -13.36 37.43
N GLN A 150 3.95 -13.16 38.74
CA GLN A 150 3.05 -12.18 39.35
C GLN A 150 3.40 -10.76 38.93
N ARG A 151 4.68 -10.38 38.99
CA ARG A 151 5.12 -9.05 38.58
C ARG A 151 4.86 -8.79 37.09
N LEU A 152 5.07 -9.81 36.23
CA LEU A 152 4.77 -9.72 34.82
C LEU A 152 3.27 -9.55 34.58
N THR A 153 2.41 -10.28 35.33
CA THR A 153 0.95 -10.14 35.24
C THR A 153 0.53 -8.70 35.57
N ASP A 154 1.00 -8.18 36.70
CA ASP A 154 0.68 -6.80 37.14
C ASP A 154 1.13 -5.75 36.11
N SER A 155 2.30 -5.97 35.48
CA SER A 155 2.84 -5.05 34.47
C SER A 155 2.04 -5.16 33.15
N VAL A 156 1.65 -6.36 32.71
CA VAL A 156 0.83 -6.58 31.51
C VAL A 156 -0.58 -5.99 31.70
N GLU A 157 -1.24 -6.26 32.84
CA GLU A 157 -2.56 -5.67 33.15
C GLU A 157 -2.51 -4.14 33.20
N THR A 158 -1.44 -3.57 33.78
CA THR A 158 -1.23 -2.12 33.79
C THR A 158 -1.08 -1.58 32.37
N ALA A 159 -0.27 -2.24 31.51
CA ALA A 159 -0.07 -1.82 30.12
C ALA A 159 -1.36 -1.90 29.31
N LEU A 160 -2.10 -3.02 29.45
CA LEU A 160 -3.39 -3.21 28.78
C LEU A 160 -4.43 -2.16 29.19
N GLY A 161 -4.46 -1.81 30.49
CA GLY A 161 -5.35 -0.76 31.01
C GLY A 161 -4.98 0.64 30.51
N LEU A 162 -3.69 0.93 30.29
CA LEU A 162 -3.21 2.22 29.77
C LEU A 162 -3.48 2.39 28.28
N ALA A 163 -3.29 1.33 27.51
CA ALA A 163 -3.30 1.35 26.04
C ALA A 163 -4.54 0.65 25.46
N GLU A 164 -5.67 0.67 26.16
CA GLU A 164 -6.97 0.17 25.68
C GLU A 164 -6.94 -1.29 25.22
N GLY A 165 -6.17 -2.13 25.91
CA GLY A 165 -6.07 -3.55 25.61
C GLY A 165 -4.89 -3.93 24.72
N LEU A 166 -3.90 -3.06 24.53
CA LEU A 166 -2.67 -3.34 23.81
C LEU A 166 -1.46 -3.35 24.73
N VAL A 167 -0.51 -4.25 24.47
CA VAL A 167 0.79 -4.28 25.12
C VAL A 167 1.87 -4.69 24.13
N ILE A 168 3.03 -4.07 24.23
CA ILE A 168 4.22 -4.41 23.46
C ILE A 168 5.27 -4.99 24.39
N ILE A 169 5.85 -6.13 24.01
CA ILE A 169 6.99 -6.72 24.69
C ILE A 169 8.20 -6.53 23.78
N GLU A 170 9.14 -5.72 24.23
CA GLU A 170 10.38 -5.43 23.50
C GLU A 170 11.55 -6.19 24.14
N GLN A 171 12.21 -7.07 23.38
CA GLN A 171 13.44 -7.74 23.76
C GLN A 171 14.63 -6.80 23.52
N VAL A 172 15.16 -6.22 24.60
CA VAL A 172 16.18 -5.16 24.49
C VAL A 172 17.56 -5.63 24.04
N ASP A 173 17.79 -6.93 24.00
CA ASP A 173 19.07 -7.53 23.62
C ASP A 173 19.16 -7.81 22.09
N LEU A 174 18.04 -7.76 21.39
CA LEU A 174 18.00 -7.96 19.95
C LEU A 174 18.29 -6.64 19.19
N PRO A 175 18.89 -6.71 17.98
CA PRO A 175 19.09 -5.56 17.10
C PRO A 175 17.79 -4.81 16.79
N GLU A 176 17.88 -3.52 16.43
CA GLU A 176 16.69 -2.68 16.14
C GLU A 176 15.89 -3.14 14.94
N ASP A 177 16.53 -3.77 13.98
CA ASP A 177 15.95 -4.32 12.75
C ASP A 177 15.52 -5.80 12.86
N ASP A 178 15.70 -6.41 14.03
CA ASP A 178 15.30 -7.80 14.25
C ASP A 178 13.77 -7.90 14.36
N PRO A 179 13.09 -8.72 13.53
CA PRO A 179 11.64 -8.88 13.53
C PRO A 179 11.08 -9.44 14.84
N ASP A 180 11.89 -10.18 15.61
CA ASP A 180 11.50 -10.74 16.91
C ASP A 180 11.75 -9.79 18.09
N ARG A 181 12.35 -8.62 17.84
CA ARG A 181 12.61 -7.63 18.90
C ARG A 181 11.35 -7.14 19.58
N GLU A 182 10.29 -6.84 18.81
CA GLU A 182 9.01 -6.38 19.33
C GLU A 182 7.90 -7.39 19.07
N ARG A 183 7.24 -7.83 20.12
CA ARG A 183 6.02 -8.62 20.05
C ARG A 183 4.84 -7.83 20.58
N ARG A 184 3.82 -7.66 19.73
CA ARG A 184 2.60 -6.92 20.07
C ARG A 184 1.49 -7.89 20.42
N TYR A 185 0.86 -7.66 21.56
CA TYR A 185 -0.25 -8.48 22.05
C TYR A 185 -1.47 -7.60 22.24
N SER A 186 -2.65 -8.19 22.05
CA SER A 186 -3.91 -7.51 22.22
C SER A 186 -4.88 -8.35 23.04
N GLU A 187 -5.43 -7.77 24.08
CA GLU A 187 -6.53 -8.39 24.83
C GLU A 187 -7.78 -8.56 23.95
N LYS A 188 -7.92 -7.73 22.92
CA LYS A 188 -9.07 -7.74 22.03
C LYS A 188 -8.90 -8.65 20.82
N ARG A 189 -7.65 -8.85 20.31
CA ARG A 189 -7.38 -9.61 19.08
C ARG A 189 -5.96 -10.17 19.04
N ALA A 190 -5.82 -11.48 18.88
CA ALA A 190 -4.52 -12.15 18.72
C ALA A 190 -4.62 -13.42 17.88
N CYS A 191 -3.53 -13.76 17.18
CA CYS A 191 -3.41 -15.02 16.48
C CYS A 191 -3.22 -16.16 17.48
N PRO A 192 -4.02 -17.25 17.44
CA PRO A 192 -3.85 -18.38 18.34
C PRO A 192 -2.53 -19.14 18.12
N ASN A 193 -1.88 -18.98 16.96
CA ASN A 193 -0.59 -19.57 16.61
C ASN A 193 0.59 -18.60 16.82
N GLU A 194 0.41 -17.59 17.67
CA GLU A 194 1.46 -16.67 18.13
C GLU A 194 2.13 -15.83 17.05
N HIS A 195 1.54 -15.70 15.86
CA HIS A 195 2.07 -14.81 14.85
C HIS A 195 1.93 -13.33 15.30
N PRO A 196 2.97 -12.53 15.15
CA PRO A 196 2.89 -11.12 15.50
C PRO A 196 1.85 -10.43 14.62
N LEU A 197 0.96 -9.68 15.25
CA LEU A 197 -0.07 -8.92 14.56
C LEU A 197 0.27 -7.45 14.59
N ALA A 198 0.40 -6.86 13.41
CA ALA A 198 0.55 -5.41 13.23
C ALA A 198 -0.81 -4.75 12.94
N LEU A 199 -1.89 -5.19 13.64
CA LEU A 199 -3.22 -4.67 13.38
C LEU A 199 -3.60 -3.63 14.40
N ASP A 200 -3.73 -2.41 13.91
CA ASP A 200 -4.47 -1.35 14.56
C ASP A 200 -5.98 -1.68 14.55
N GLU A 201 -6.78 -0.89 15.28
CA GLU A 201 -8.23 -1.03 15.27
C GLU A 201 -8.78 -1.06 13.84
N MET A 202 -9.82 -1.90 13.59
CA MET A 202 -10.52 -1.95 12.32
C MET A 202 -11.42 -0.72 12.16
N GLU A 203 -10.83 0.40 11.78
CA GLU A 203 -11.55 1.62 11.41
C GLU A 203 -11.78 1.68 9.90
N PRO A 204 -12.77 2.42 9.38
CA PRO A 204 -12.95 2.56 7.93
C PRO A 204 -11.72 3.08 7.19
N ARG A 205 -10.83 3.87 7.85
CA ARG A 205 -9.57 4.33 7.25
C ARG A 205 -8.57 3.20 7.02
N THR A 206 -8.63 2.13 7.81
CA THR A 206 -7.77 0.93 7.66
C THR A 206 -8.04 0.21 6.33
N PHE A 207 -9.25 0.29 5.81
CA PHE A 207 -9.64 -0.28 4.51
C PHE A 207 -9.47 0.68 3.34
N SER A 208 -8.80 1.83 3.53
CA SER A 208 -8.56 2.80 2.47
C SER A 208 -7.20 2.60 1.83
N PHE A 209 -7.17 2.31 0.53
CA PHE A 209 -5.93 2.29 -0.23
C PHE A 209 -5.39 3.70 -0.57
N ASN A 210 -6.15 4.77 -0.27
CA ASN A 210 -5.71 6.16 -0.38
C ASN A 210 -5.11 6.71 0.92
N ALA A 211 -5.10 5.91 1.99
CA ALA A 211 -4.55 6.29 3.28
C ALA A 211 -3.40 5.35 3.68
N PRO A 212 -2.32 5.87 4.28
CA PRO A 212 -1.15 5.05 4.65
C PRO A 212 -1.47 3.94 5.66
N TYR A 213 -2.60 4.04 6.35
CA TYR A 213 -3.07 3.02 7.30
C TYR A 213 -3.41 1.69 6.63
N GLY A 214 -4.05 1.74 5.43
CA GLY A 214 -4.50 0.56 4.70
C GLY A 214 -3.75 0.29 3.42
N ALA A 215 -3.15 1.31 2.80
CA ALA A 215 -2.47 1.17 1.52
C ALA A 215 -1.27 0.23 1.60
N CYS A 216 -1.12 -0.63 0.60
CA CYS A 216 0.07 -1.45 0.43
C CYS A 216 1.31 -0.54 0.37
N PRO A 217 2.34 -0.76 1.21
CA PRO A 217 3.51 0.12 1.26
C PRO A 217 4.35 0.06 -0.02
N ALA A 218 4.37 -1.08 -0.72
CA ALA A 218 5.18 -1.28 -1.92
C ALA A 218 4.65 -0.49 -3.13
N CYS A 219 3.32 -0.41 -3.32
CA CYS A 219 2.70 0.34 -4.43
C CYS A 219 1.97 1.60 -3.97
N THR A 220 2.04 1.95 -2.69
CA THR A 220 1.35 3.11 -2.12
C THR A 220 -0.14 3.18 -2.44
N GLY A 221 -0.79 2.00 -2.57
CA GLY A 221 -2.22 1.86 -2.87
C GLY A 221 -2.61 1.97 -4.34
N ILE A 222 -1.64 1.95 -5.26
CA ILE A 222 -1.91 1.97 -6.71
C ILE A 222 -2.35 0.59 -7.21
N GLY A 223 -1.79 -0.49 -6.64
CA GLY A 223 -2.07 -1.87 -7.02
C GLY A 223 -1.13 -2.39 -8.11
N THR A 224 -0.50 -1.50 -8.85
CA THR A 224 0.46 -1.82 -9.92
C THR A 224 1.78 -1.11 -9.68
N ARG A 225 2.81 -1.52 -10.39
CA ARG A 225 4.08 -0.79 -10.51
C ARG A 225 4.55 -0.82 -11.96
N LEU A 226 5.30 0.19 -12.33
CA LEU A 226 6.03 0.20 -13.58
C LEU A 226 7.28 -0.65 -13.44
N GLU A 227 7.50 -1.56 -14.39
CA GLU A 227 8.70 -2.37 -14.50
C GLU A 227 9.26 -2.27 -15.91
N VAL A 228 10.58 -2.14 -16.03
CA VAL A 228 11.23 -2.07 -17.34
C VAL A 228 11.15 -3.44 -18.00
N ASP A 229 10.60 -3.46 -19.20
CA ASP A 229 10.40 -4.68 -19.96
C ASP A 229 11.57 -4.94 -20.92
N PRO A 230 12.29 -6.07 -20.77
CA PRO A 230 13.38 -6.43 -21.66
C PRO A 230 12.98 -6.47 -23.15
N GLU A 231 11.75 -6.88 -23.50
CA GLU A 231 11.26 -6.93 -24.88
C GLU A 231 11.05 -5.53 -25.47
N LEU A 232 10.66 -4.54 -24.65
CA LEU A 232 10.54 -3.14 -25.08
C LEU A 232 11.91 -2.45 -25.15
N VAL A 233 12.86 -2.90 -24.34
CA VAL A 233 14.25 -2.40 -24.34
C VAL A 233 15.00 -2.89 -25.59
N VAL A 234 14.76 -4.13 -26.01
CA VAL A 234 15.33 -4.73 -27.22
C VAL A 234 14.20 -5.17 -28.14
N PRO A 235 13.60 -4.23 -28.88
CA PRO A 235 12.42 -4.51 -29.69
C PRO A 235 12.74 -5.33 -30.98
N ASP A 236 14.00 -5.33 -31.42
CA ASP A 236 14.45 -6.09 -32.59
C ASP A 236 15.72 -6.87 -32.23
N GLU A 237 15.56 -8.17 -32.05
CA GLU A 237 16.67 -9.07 -31.72
C GLU A 237 17.59 -9.41 -32.90
N GLU A 238 17.25 -9.02 -34.13
CA GLU A 238 18.09 -9.17 -35.31
C GLU A 238 19.20 -8.11 -35.37
N LEU A 239 18.99 -6.96 -34.72
CA LEU A 239 19.98 -5.89 -34.68
C LEU A 239 21.17 -6.29 -33.79
N THR A 240 22.33 -5.77 -34.15
CA THR A 240 23.54 -5.85 -33.34
C THR A 240 23.58 -4.73 -32.29
N LEU A 241 24.41 -4.88 -31.27
CA LEU A 241 24.63 -3.80 -30.27
C LEU A 241 25.20 -2.54 -30.93
N ALA A 242 26.04 -2.69 -31.96
CA ALA A 242 26.60 -1.59 -32.72
C ALA A 242 25.56 -0.86 -33.57
N GLU A 243 24.54 -1.56 -34.05
CA GLU A 243 23.40 -1.00 -34.81
C GLU A 243 22.34 -0.40 -33.88
N GLY A 244 22.42 -0.63 -32.58
CA GLY A 244 21.52 -0.05 -31.58
C GLY A 244 20.37 -0.96 -31.15
N ALA A 245 20.60 -2.27 -31.08
CA ALA A 245 19.63 -3.25 -30.56
C ALA A 245 19.01 -2.82 -29.20
N VAL A 246 19.78 -2.12 -28.35
CA VAL A 246 19.32 -1.59 -27.08
C VAL A 246 18.75 -0.18 -27.28
N ALA A 247 17.46 -0.08 -27.52
CA ALA A 247 16.76 1.14 -27.90
C ALA A 247 16.92 2.34 -26.93
N PRO A 248 16.90 2.18 -25.58
CA PRO A 248 17.09 3.29 -24.65
C PRO A 248 18.41 4.02 -24.78
N TRP A 249 19.46 3.36 -25.28
CA TRP A 249 20.81 3.91 -25.46
C TRP A 249 21.07 4.60 -26.79
N SER A 250 20.10 4.58 -27.72
CA SER A 250 20.25 5.11 -29.08
C SER A 250 20.71 6.58 -29.12
N SER A 251 20.26 7.43 -28.19
CA SER A 251 20.70 8.83 -28.12
C SER A 251 22.15 9.04 -27.69
N HIS A 252 22.76 8.04 -27.06
CA HIS A 252 24.14 8.07 -26.55
C HIS A 252 24.94 6.84 -27.05
N GLN A 253 24.59 6.33 -28.21
CA GLN A 253 25.10 5.08 -28.76
C GLN A 253 26.62 4.96 -28.68
N LYS A 254 27.38 5.98 -29.12
CA LYS A 254 28.86 5.96 -29.07
C LYS A 254 29.46 5.78 -27.67
N TYR A 255 28.77 6.27 -26.66
CA TYR A 255 29.18 6.10 -25.27
C TYR A 255 28.95 4.67 -24.78
N PHE A 256 27.77 4.16 -25.05
CA PHE A 256 27.41 2.80 -24.60
C PHE A 256 28.14 1.73 -25.42
N THR A 257 28.33 1.91 -26.76
CA THR A 257 29.08 0.96 -27.58
C THR A 257 30.47 0.72 -27.01
N ARG A 258 31.18 1.77 -26.55
CA ARG A 258 32.51 1.60 -25.94
C ARG A 258 32.48 0.80 -24.65
N GLN A 259 31.45 0.96 -23.84
CA GLN A 259 31.28 0.15 -22.63
C GLN A 259 30.96 -1.30 -22.97
N LEU A 260 30.11 -1.53 -24.00
CA LEU A 260 29.78 -2.85 -24.50
C LEU A 260 30.98 -3.56 -25.13
N GLU A 261 31.84 -2.84 -25.86
CA GLU A 261 33.12 -3.38 -26.34
C GLU A 261 34.05 -3.82 -25.21
N ALA A 262 34.09 -3.04 -24.11
CA ALA A 262 34.85 -3.39 -22.94
C ALA A 262 34.27 -4.62 -22.20
N LEU A 263 32.97 -4.68 -22.04
CA LEU A 263 32.25 -5.82 -21.48
C LEU A 263 32.39 -7.07 -22.37
N GLY A 264 32.34 -6.88 -23.70
CA GLY A 264 32.50 -7.95 -24.68
C GLY A 264 33.86 -8.64 -24.58
N LYS A 265 34.96 -7.90 -24.28
CA LYS A 265 36.26 -8.48 -24.00
C LYS A 265 36.30 -9.36 -22.77
N GLU A 266 35.54 -9.01 -21.74
CA GLU A 266 35.43 -9.77 -20.50
C GLU A 266 34.55 -11.01 -20.64
N LEU A 267 33.44 -10.87 -21.35
CA LEU A 267 32.42 -11.94 -21.52
C LEU A 267 32.55 -12.71 -22.83
N SER A 268 33.56 -12.40 -23.66
CA SER A 268 33.86 -13.07 -24.92
C SER A 268 32.70 -12.97 -25.95
N PHE A 269 32.16 -11.77 -26.16
CA PHE A 269 31.23 -11.48 -27.25
C PHE A 269 31.64 -10.28 -28.06
N ASP A 270 31.14 -10.19 -29.31
CA ASP A 270 31.36 -9.07 -30.22
C ASP A 270 30.11 -8.20 -30.29
N VAL A 271 30.30 -6.87 -30.33
CA VAL A 271 29.20 -5.90 -30.45
C VAL A 271 28.50 -5.95 -31.82
N ASP A 272 29.13 -6.53 -32.82
CA ASP A 272 28.59 -6.78 -34.16
C ASP A 272 27.78 -8.10 -34.25
N THR A 273 27.65 -8.83 -33.13
CA THR A 273 26.79 -10.03 -33.06
C THR A 273 25.33 -9.63 -32.83
N PRO A 274 24.36 -10.16 -33.62
CA PRO A 274 22.93 -9.94 -33.38
C PRO A 274 22.53 -10.33 -31.96
N TRP A 275 21.61 -9.56 -31.36
CA TRP A 275 21.16 -9.77 -29.96
C TRP A 275 20.78 -11.22 -29.67
N ARG A 276 19.98 -11.83 -30.56
CA ARG A 276 19.54 -13.23 -30.42
C ARG A 276 20.68 -14.25 -30.35
N ALA A 277 21.82 -13.94 -31.00
CA ALA A 277 22.97 -14.83 -31.08
C ALA A 277 23.98 -14.60 -29.94
N LEU A 278 23.81 -13.57 -29.13
CA LEU A 278 24.65 -13.31 -27.95
C LEU A 278 24.48 -14.42 -26.90
N PRO A 279 25.57 -14.80 -26.22
CA PRO A 279 25.48 -15.71 -25.08
C PRO A 279 24.49 -15.22 -24.02
N ALA A 280 23.72 -16.13 -23.40
CA ALA A 280 22.75 -15.78 -22.37
C ALA A 280 23.36 -14.94 -21.22
N ARG A 281 24.60 -15.27 -20.82
CA ARG A 281 25.34 -14.50 -19.81
C ARG A 281 25.62 -13.07 -20.25
N ALA A 282 25.92 -12.84 -21.53
CA ALA A 282 26.15 -11.51 -22.08
C ALA A 282 24.85 -10.70 -22.11
N ARG A 283 23.75 -11.29 -22.55
CA ARG A 283 22.42 -10.66 -22.55
C ARG A 283 21.99 -10.26 -21.14
N GLU A 284 22.16 -11.17 -20.15
CA GLU A 284 21.85 -10.89 -18.75
C GLU A 284 22.73 -9.75 -18.19
N ALA A 285 24.02 -9.74 -18.50
CA ALA A 285 24.94 -8.67 -18.08
C ALA A 285 24.56 -7.31 -18.69
N ILE A 286 24.15 -7.27 -19.95
CA ILE A 286 23.70 -6.04 -20.62
C ILE A 286 22.39 -5.53 -20.03
N LEU A 287 21.45 -6.44 -19.74
CA LEU A 287 20.18 -6.08 -19.13
C LEU A 287 20.34 -5.57 -17.69
N ARG A 288 21.03 -6.30 -16.83
CA ARG A 288 21.07 -6.04 -15.37
C ARG A 288 22.33 -5.36 -14.87
N GLY A 289 23.46 -5.51 -15.55
CA GLY A 289 24.70 -4.79 -15.30
C GLY A 289 25.42 -5.05 -13.96
N LYS A 290 24.76 -5.64 -13.00
CA LYS A 290 25.28 -5.86 -11.65
C LYS A 290 26.58 -6.68 -11.69
N ASP A 291 27.57 -6.26 -10.92
CA ASP A 291 28.83 -6.97 -10.67
C ASP A 291 29.91 -6.85 -11.77
N TYR A 292 29.70 -6.03 -12.80
CA TYR A 292 30.75 -5.82 -13.83
C TYR A 292 31.37 -4.43 -13.71
N GLU A 293 32.72 -4.39 -13.65
CA GLU A 293 33.53 -3.19 -13.77
C GLU A 293 34.24 -3.21 -15.12
N VAL A 294 33.94 -2.26 -16.00
CA VAL A 294 34.48 -2.21 -17.34
C VAL A 294 35.59 -1.19 -17.46
N LYS A 295 36.70 -1.56 -18.13
CA LYS A 295 37.80 -0.68 -18.47
C LYS A 295 37.64 -0.13 -19.88
N VAL A 296 37.13 1.10 -19.95
CA VAL A 296 36.83 1.77 -21.21
C VAL A 296 38.03 2.53 -21.71
N THR A 297 38.48 2.21 -22.94
CA THR A 297 39.53 2.92 -23.64
C THR A 297 38.94 3.85 -24.69
N TYR A 298 39.33 5.12 -24.68
CA TYR A 298 38.88 6.07 -25.71
C TYR A 298 39.98 7.04 -26.12
N ARG A 299 39.93 7.56 -27.34
CA ARG A 299 40.79 8.63 -27.82
C ARG A 299 40.12 9.98 -27.62
N ASN A 300 40.81 10.90 -26.93
CA ASN A 300 40.32 12.26 -26.74
C ASN A 300 40.45 13.07 -28.03
N ARG A 301 39.91 14.32 -28.01
CA ARG A 301 39.96 15.25 -29.17
C ARG A 301 41.37 15.58 -29.68
N TRP A 302 42.41 15.30 -28.90
CA TRP A 302 43.83 15.49 -29.28
C TRP A 302 44.52 14.19 -29.69
N GLY A 303 43.76 13.09 -29.94
CA GLY A 303 44.30 11.81 -30.37
C GLY A 303 44.97 10.97 -29.30
N ARG A 304 45.00 11.45 -28.02
CA ARG A 304 45.64 10.71 -26.92
C ARG A 304 44.65 9.65 -26.38
N GLU A 305 45.15 8.45 -26.18
CA GLU A 305 44.44 7.37 -25.56
C GLU A 305 44.25 7.59 -24.06
N ARG A 306 43.05 7.34 -23.55
CA ARG A 306 42.70 7.44 -22.16
C ARG A 306 41.93 6.18 -21.75
N ILE A 307 42.21 5.71 -20.55
CA ILE A 307 41.53 4.55 -19.96
C ILE A 307 40.89 5.01 -18.65
N TYR A 308 39.64 4.59 -18.43
CA TYR A 308 38.97 4.76 -17.16
C TYR A 308 38.20 3.50 -16.80
N SER A 309 38.07 3.18 -15.51
CA SER A 309 37.24 2.11 -14.99
C SER A 309 35.91 2.69 -14.52
N THR A 310 34.82 1.99 -14.82
CA THR A 310 33.47 2.33 -14.35
C THR A 310 32.64 1.06 -14.14
N GLY A 311 31.78 1.10 -13.16
CA GLY A 311 30.75 0.07 -13.04
C GLY A 311 29.84 0.08 -14.27
N PHE A 312 29.49 -1.09 -14.77
CA PHE A 312 28.57 -1.22 -15.89
C PHE A 312 27.13 -1.21 -15.37
N GLU A 313 26.41 -0.14 -15.67
CA GLU A 313 24.98 -0.04 -15.36
C GLU A 313 24.17 -0.77 -16.43
N GLY A 314 23.42 -1.80 -16.03
CA GLY A 314 22.51 -2.48 -16.94
C GLY A 314 21.40 -1.57 -17.45
N VAL A 315 20.87 -1.90 -18.63
CA VAL A 315 19.87 -1.04 -19.26
C VAL A 315 18.56 -0.96 -18.47
N LEU A 316 18.18 -2.01 -17.72
CA LEU A 316 16.98 -1.98 -16.90
C LEU A 316 17.11 -0.94 -15.78
N ASP A 317 18.22 -0.97 -15.03
CA ASP A 317 18.49 0.00 -13.97
C ASP A 317 18.69 1.42 -14.54
N TYR A 318 19.34 1.54 -15.71
CA TYR A 318 19.48 2.82 -16.42
C TYR A 318 18.13 3.46 -16.76
N VAL A 319 17.20 2.68 -17.34
CA VAL A 319 15.88 3.19 -17.72
C VAL A 319 15.07 3.59 -16.47
N MET A 320 15.07 2.75 -15.42
CA MET A 320 14.39 3.03 -14.16
C MET A 320 14.93 4.33 -13.54
N ARG A 321 16.26 4.44 -13.38
CA ARG A 321 16.89 5.62 -12.80
C ARG A 321 16.58 6.87 -13.63
N LYS A 322 16.64 6.78 -14.97
CA LYS A 322 16.34 7.93 -15.84
C LYS A 322 14.89 8.35 -15.79
N HIS A 323 13.96 7.40 -15.63
CA HIS A 323 12.55 7.69 -15.40
C HIS A 323 12.33 8.44 -14.07
N ASP A 324 12.99 7.98 -13.00
CA ASP A 324 12.78 8.51 -11.64
C ASP A 324 13.50 9.88 -11.41
N GLU A 325 14.69 10.06 -11.98
CA GLU A 325 15.49 11.28 -11.80
C GLU A 325 15.05 12.44 -12.71
N THR A 326 14.25 12.19 -13.76
CA THR A 326 13.93 13.25 -14.72
C THR A 326 12.80 14.16 -14.21
N GLU A 327 13.02 15.47 -14.32
CA GLU A 327 12.01 16.50 -14.03
C GLU A 327 11.13 16.82 -15.25
N SER A 328 11.55 16.44 -16.46
CA SER A 328 10.82 16.69 -17.69
C SER A 328 9.78 15.62 -17.98
N ASP A 329 8.52 16.00 -18.12
CA ASP A 329 7.42 15.10 -18.46
C ASP A 329 7.65 14.37 -19.78
N TRP A 330 8.16 15.06 -20.81
CA TRP A 330 8.51 14.45 -22.10
C TRP A 330 9.59 13.36 -21.96
N SER A 331 10.62 13.60 -21.13
CA SER A 331 11.66 12.60 -20.88
C SER A 331 11.13 11.43 -20.08
N ARG A 332 10.24 11.69 -19.13
CA ARG A 332 9.58 10.64 -18.33
C ARG A 332 8.72 9.75 -19.20
N GLU A 333 7.86 10.32 -20.07
CA GLU A 333 7.05 9.57 -21.03
C GLU A 333 7.92 8.72 -21.98
N ARG A 334 9.06 9.26 -22.42
CA ARG A 334 10.00 8.54 -23.27
C ARG A 334 10.56 7.29 -22.59
N TYR A 335 10.97 7.37 -21.31
CA TYR A 335 11.47 6.20 -20.59
C TYR A 335 10.33 5.26 -20.17
N GLN A 336 9.17 5.79 -19.88
CA GLN A 336 7.96 4.99 -19.59
C GLN A 336 7.55 4.11 -20.78
N ALA A 337 7.86 4.50 -22.01
CA ALA A 337 7.60 3.68 -23.21
C ALA A 337 8.38 2.34 -23.21
N TYR A 338 9.41 2.18 -22.38
CA TYR A 338 10.15 0.93 -22.19
C TYR A 338 9.67 0.14 -20.96
N MET A 339 8.56 0.55 -20.35
CA MET A 339 8.02 -0.06 -19.13
C MET A 339 6.65 -0.66 -19.39
N ARG A 340 6.33 -1.70 -18.64
CA ARG A 340 4.98 -2.27 -18.52
C ARG A 340 4.47 -2.07 -17.11
N GLU A 341 3.18 -1.86 -17.03
CA GLU A 341 2.48 -1.84 -15.76
C GLU A 341 2.16 -3.28 -15.36
N ILE A 342 2.72 -3.72 -14.24
CA ILE A 342 2.51 -5.07 -13.70
C ILE A 342 1.81 -5.00 -12.36
N PRO A 343 1.03 -6.03 -11.96
CA PRO A 343 0.49 -6.12 -10.62
C PRO A 343 1.58 -6.01 -9.55
N CYS A 344 1.31 -5.30 -8.47
CA CYS A 344 2.26 -5.17 -7.37
C CYS A 344 2.53 -6.54 -6.73
N PRO A 345 3.78 -7.03 -6.65
CA PRO A 345 4.08 -8.39 -6.17
C PRO A 345 3.79 -8.60 -4.67
N VAL A 346 3.57 -7.52 -3.90
CA VAL A 346 3.28 -7.59 -2.46
C VAL A 346 1.78 -7.75 -2.22
N CYS A 347 0.93 -7.06 -2.98
CA CYS A 347 -0.52 -7.09 -2.79
C CYS A 347 -1.28 -7.72 -3.95
N ASP A 348 -0.60 -8.20 -4.98
CA ASP A 348 -1.17 -8.82 -6.18
C ASP A 348 -2.34 -8.00 -6.79
N GLY A 349 -2.13 -6.69 -6.91
CA GLY A 349 -3.17 -5.78 -7.42
C GLY A 349 -4.19 -5.30 -6.38
N ALA A 350 -4.29 -5.92 -5.22
CA ALA A 350 -5.33 -5.64 -4.21
C ALA A 350 -5.19 -4.28 -3.50
N ARG A 351 -4.10 -3.54 -3.70
CA ARG A 351 -3.86 -2.15 -3.23
C ARG A 351 -3.72 -1.98 -1.72
N LEU A 352 -4.06 -2.99 -0.92
CA LEU A 352 -4.12 -2.95 0.54
C LEU A 352 -3.00 -3.79 1.16
N LYS A 353 -2.74 -3.55 2.44
CA LYS A 353 -1.80 -4.35 3.24
C LYS A 353 -2.34 -5.78 3.42
N PRO A 354 -1.45 -6.79 3.57
CA PRO A 354 -1.85 -8.18 3.81
C PRO A 354 -2.78 -8.34 5.02
N GLU A 355 -2.53 -7.58 6.10
CA GLU A 355 -3.32 -7.63 7.33
C GLU A 355 -4.76 -7.14 7.10
N VAL A 356 -4.93 -6.15 6.24
CA VAL A 356 -6.25 -5.62 5.85
C VAL A 356 -6.98 -6.61 4.95
N LEU A 357 -6.26 -7.24 4.03
CA LEU A 357 -6.80 -8.29 3.14
C LEU A 357 -7.19 -9.56 3.88
N ALA A 358 -6.62 -9.79 5.07
CA ALA A 358 -6.99 -10.90 5.92
C ALA A 358 -8.31 -10.67 6.70
N VAL A 359 -8.95 -9.50 6.58
CA VAL A 359 -10.28 -9.26 7.14
C VAL A 359 -11.34 -9.69 6.13
N ARG A 360 -12.28 -10.52 6.55
CA ARG A 360 -13.31 -11.12 5.69
C ARG A 360 -14.72 -10.84 6.18
N VAL A 361 -15.61 -10.65 5.21
CA VAL A 361 -17.07 -10.60 5.41
C VAL A 361 -17.66 -11.69 4.52
N GLY A 362 -18.42 -12.63 5.09
CA GLY A 362 -18.94 -13.78 4.35
C GLY A 362 -17.84 -14.66 3.69
N GLY A 363 -16.61 -14.64 4.23
CA GLY A 363 -15.47 -15.40 3.68
C GLY A 363 -14.64 -14.66 2.64
N LEU A 364 -15.07 -13.49 2.12
CA LEU A 364 -14.33 -12.71 1.14
C LEU A 364 -13.65 -11.50 1.78
N SER A 365 -12.41 -11.19 1.34
CA SER A 365 -11.77 -9.92 1.61
C SER A 365 -12.44 -8.78 0.81
N ILE A 366 -12.24 -7.52 1.24
CA ILE A 366 -12.77 -6.36 0.50
C ILE A 366 -12.25 -6.30 -0.95
N ALA A 367 -11.01 -6.72 -1.20
CA ALA A 367 -10.44 -6.76 -2.55
C ALA A 367 -11.12 -7.84 -3.40
N GLN A 368 -11.23 -9.07 -2.86
CA GLN A 368 -11.92 -10.17 -3.55
C GLN A 368 -13.37 -9.82 -3.91
N LEU A 369 -14.09 -9.20 -2.98
CA LEU A 369 -15.44 -8.74 -3.26
C LEU A 369 -15.49 -7.67 -4.37
N CYS A 370 -14.52 -6.74 -4.39
CA CYS A 370 -14.43 -5.72 -5.42
C CYS A 370 -14.03 -6.26 -6.80
N GLU A 371 -13.41 -7.43 -6.88
CA GLU A 371 -13.04 -8.09 -8.14
C GLU A 371 -14.21 -8.82 -8.79
N LEU A 372 -15.23 -9.18 -8.03
CA LEU A 372 -16.44 -9.81 -8.58
C LEU A 372 -17.14 -8.87 -9.57
N PRO A 373 -17.81 -9.42 -10.60
CA PRO A 373 -18.79 -8.67 -11.37
C PRO A 373 -19.84 -8.05 -10.45
N ILE A 374 -20.32 -6.85 -10.77
CA ILE A 374 -21.27 -6.10 -9.93
C ILE A 374 -22.53 -6.93 -9.64
N SER A 375 -23.01 -7.72 -10.61
CA SER A 375 -24.14 -8.64 -10.40
C SER A 375 -23.84 -9.66 -9.31
N GLU A 376 -22.68 -10.32 -9.36
CA GLU A 376 -22.28 -11.33 -8.39
C GLU A 376 -22.00 -10.71 -7.01
N ALA A 377 -21.36 -9.53 -6.98
CA ALA A 377 -21.13 -8.80 -5.73
C ALA A 377 -22.44 -8.41 -5.03
N ARG A 378 -23.46 -7.98 -5.81
CA ARG A 378 -24.80 -7.67 -5.31
C ARG A 378 -25.46 -8.92 -4.74
N ASP A 379 -25.49 -10.02 -5.49
CA ASP A 379 -26.13 -11.26 -5.06
C ASP A 379 -25.44 -11.83 -3.80
N PHE A 380 -24.09 -11.81 -3.75
CA PHE A 380 -23.34 -12.19 -2.56
C PHE A 380 -23.73 -11.35 -1.33
N LEU A 381 -23.83 -10.02 -1.47
CA LEU A 381 -24.19 -9.13 -0.36
C LEU A 381 -25.67 -9.24 0.05
N ALA A 382 -26.57 -9.59 -0.88
CA ALA A 382 -27.97 -9.83 -0.59
C ALA A 382 -28.17 -11.13 0.22
N ASP A 383 -27.37 -12.16 -0.07
CA ASP A 383 -27.44 -13.46 0.62
C ASP A 383 -26.63 -13.50 1.93
N LEU A 384 -25.98 -12.38 2.30
CA LEU A 384 -25.11 -12.31 3.46
C LEU A 384 -25.88 -12.42 4.78
N ASN A 385 -25.74 -13.55 5.46
CA ASN A 385 -26.35 -13.80 6.76
C ASN A 385 -25.44 -13.36 7.91
N LEU A 386 -25.59 -12.11 8.34
CA LEU A 386 -24.93 -11.58 9.53
C LEU A 386 -25.81 -11.83 10.77
N THR A 387 -25.18 -12.13 11.89
CA THR A 387 -25.87 -12.41 13.17
C THR A 387 -25.41 -11.45 14.28
N GLY A 388 -26.23 -11.29 15.31
CA GLY A 388 -25.91 -10.50 16.50
C GLY A 388 -25.76 -9.01 16.21
N GLN A 389 -24.81 -8.37 16.90
CA GLN A 389 -24.56 -6.93 16.81
C GLN A 389 -24.10 -6.50 15.39
N ALA A 390 -23.37 -7.37 14.70
CA ALA A 390 -22.93 -7.12 13.33
C ALA A 390 -24.10 -6.93 12.36
N ALA A 391 -25.18 -7.72 12.51
CA ALA A 391 -26.39 -7.60 11.70
C ALA A 391 -27.10 -6.26 11.87
N GLN A 392 -27.18 -5.76 13.12
CA GLN A 392 -27.83 -4.47 13.41
C GLN A 392 -27.08 -3.28 12.80
N ILE A 393 -25.74 -3.30 12.88
CA ILE A 393 -24.88 -2.22 12.37
C ILE A 393 -24.78 -2.28 10.84
N ALA A 394 -24.67 -3.48 10.28
CA ALA A 394 -24.47 -3.67 8.85
C ALA A 394 -25.77 -3.49 8.03
N GLY A 395 -26.95 -3.64 8.61
CA GLY A 395 -28.22 -3.63 7.88
C GLY A 395 -28.43 -2.37 7.04
N SER A 396 -28.26 -1.18 7.61
CA SER A 396 -28.38 0.09 6.88
C SER A 396 -27.30 0.25 5.81
N VAL A 397 -26.06 -0.18 6.10
CA VAL A 397 -24.93 -0.13 5.17
C VAL A 397 -25.16 -1.04 3.97
N LEU A 398 -25.65 -2.27 4.21
CA LEU A 398 -26.00 -3.23 3.15
C LEU A 398 -27.14 -2.71 2.26
N THR A 399 -28.14 -2.07 2.85
CA THR A 399 -29.25 -1.44 2.09
C THR A 399 -28.70 -0.41 1.10
N GLU A 400 -27.81 0.47 1.55
CA GLU A 400 -27.19 1.49 0.70
C GLU A 400 -26.28 0.89 -0.38
N ILE A 401 -25.48 -0.12 -0.04
CA ILE A 401 -24.64 -0.81 -1.02
C ILE A 401 -25.50 -1.47 -2.11
N ASN A 402 -26.52 -2.24 -1.70
CA ASN A 402 -27.40 -2.95 -2.64
C ASN A 402 -28.19 -2.00 -3.53
N ALA A 403 -28.65 -0.86 -3.01
CA ALA A 403 -29.28 0.16 -3.83
C ALA A 403 -28.33 0.70 -4.92
N ARG A 404 -27.09 1.05 -4.56
CA ARG A 404 -26.08 1.55 -5.52
C ARG A 404 -25.69 0.49 -6.55
N LEU A 405 -25.45 -0.76 -6.13
CA LEU A 405 -25.17 -1.86 -7.05
C LEU A 405 -26.37 -2.14 -7.97
N GLY A 406 -27.60 -2.07 -7.45
CA GLY A 406 -28.81 -2.17 -8.24
C GLY A 406 -28.88 -1.15 -9.37
N PHE A 407 -28.61 0.13 -9.09
CA PHE A 407 -28.56 1.16 -10.13
C PHE A 407 -27.50 0.90 -11.19
N LEU A 408 -26.33 0.36 -10.81
CA LEU A 408 -25.28 -0.01 -11.78
C LEU A 408 -25.74 -1.16 -12.68
N VAL A 409 -26.45 -2.13 -12.14
CA VAL A 409 -27.07 -3.22 -12.91
C VAL A 409 -28.15 -2.69 -13.84
N ASP A 410 -29.03 -1.81 -13.36
CA ASP A 410 -30.14 -1.23 -14.14
C ASP A 410 -29.65 -0.41 -15.36
N VAL A 411 -28.48 0.21 -15.26
CA VAL A 411 -27.86 0.91 -16.41
C VAL A 411 -27.00 -0.02 -17.29
N GLY A 412 -27.02 -1.35 -17.04
CA GLY A 412 -26.32 -2.35 -17.84
C GLY A 412 -24.80 -2.35 -17.65
N LEU A 413 -24.34 -2.18 -16.40
CA LEU A 413 -22.93 -2.25 -16.00
C LEU A 413 -22.65 -3.44 -15.06
N ASP A 414 -23.49 -4.44 -15.09
CA ASP A 414 -23.47 -5.66 -14.28
C ASP A 414 -22.19 -6.48 -14.41
N TYR A 415 -21.57 -6.42 -15.61
CA TYR A 415 -20.31 -7.12 -15.96
C TYR A 415 -19.04 -6.45 -15.45
N LEU A 416 -19.10 -5.18 -15.03
CA LEU A 416 -17.93 -4.48 -14.49
C LEU A 416 -17.61 -4.96 -13.08
N SER A 417 -16.35 -4.81 -12.67
CA SER A 417 -15.95 -4.99 -11.28
C SER A 417 -15.73 -3.64 -10.58
N LEU A 418 -15.94 -3.59 -9.26
CA LEU A 418 -15.67 -2.39 -8.45
C LEU A 418 -14.17 -2.05 -8.40
N ALA A 419 -13.30 -3.04 -8.55
CA ALA A 419 -11.84 -2.87 -8.58
C ALA A 419 -11.33 -2.22 -9.87
N ARG A 420 -12.12 -2.24 -10.96
CA ARG A 420 -11.71 -1.71 -12.27
C ARG A 420 -11.32 -0.24 -12.17
N GLY A 421 -10.15 0.10 -12.70
CA GLY A 421 -9.65 1.47 -12.72
C GLY A 421 -10.53 2.41 -13.57
N ALA A 422 -10.87 3.58 -13.03
CA ALA A 422 -11.73 4.54 -13.73
C ALA A 422 -11.11 5.04 -15.06
N ALA A 423 -9.78 5.07 -15.17
CA ALA A 423 -9.08 5.45 -16.39
C ALA A 423 -9.22 4.45 -17.54
N THR A 424 -9.60 3.19 -17.25
CA THR A 424 -9.76 2.12 -18.25
C THR A 424 -11.19 2.01 -18.79
N LEU A 425 -12.10 2.85 -18.33
CA LEU A 425 -13.50 2.85 -18.73
C LEU A 425 -13.67 3.49 -20.11
N SER A 426 -14.53 2.91 -20.92
CA SER A 426 -15.02 3.57 -22.13
C SER A 426 -15.85 4.80 -21.79
N GLY A 427 -15.99 5.74 -22.74
CA GLY A 427 -16.82 6.94 -22.53
C GLY A 427 -18.26 6.62 -22.14
N GLY A 428 -18.84 5.58 -22.73
CA GLY A 428 -20.22 5.13 -22.43
C GLY A 428 -20.34 4.51 -21.03
N GLU A 429 -19.36 3.72 -20.57
CA GLU A 429 -19.32 3.18 -19.21
C GLU A 429 -19.20 4.30 -18.17
N ALA A 430 -18.28 5.24 -18.39
CA ALA A 430 -18.10 6.38 -17.49
C ALA A 430 -19.36 7.27 -17.39
N GLN A 431 -20.07 7.46 -18.51
CA GLN A 431 -21.32 8.22 -18.52
C GLN A 431 -22.42 7.50 -17.73
N ARG A 432 -22.58 6.19 -17.94
CA ARG A 432 -23.58 5.39 -17.21
C ARG A 432 -23.30 5.30 -15.71
N ILE A 433 -22.01 5.21 -15.31
CA ILE A 433 -21.62 5.28 -13.89
C ILE A 433 -22.05 6.60 -13.27
N ARG A 434 -21.79 7.73 -13.93
CA ARG A 434 -22.24 9.05 -13.44
C ARG A 434 -23.76 9.13 -13.33
N LEU A 435 -24.48 8.62 -14.33
CA LEU A 435 -25.93 8.57 -14.29
C LEU A 435 -26.41 7.76 -13.08
N ALA A 436 -25.90 6.56 -12.86
CA ALA A 436 -26.25 5.71 -11.73
C ALA A 436 -25.94 6.38 -10.39
N THR A 437 -24.80 7.05 -10.25
CA THR A 437 -24.40 7.77 -9.02
C THR A 437 -25.34 8.94 -8.71
N GLN A 438 -25.79 9.68 -9.72
CA GLN A 438 -26.69 10.81 -9.54
C GLN A 438 -28.13 10.38 -9.25
N ILE A 439 -28.64 9.36 -9.92
CA ILE A 439 -29.96 8.77 -9.64
C ILE A 439 -29.96 8.16 -8.24
N GLY A 440 -28.89 7.44 -7.87
CA GLY A 440 -28.71 6.82 -6.55
C GLY A 440 -28.65 7.83 -5.39
N SER A 441 -28.38 9.12 -5.66
CA SER A 441 -28.42 10.17 -4.63
C SER A 441 -29.84 10.57 -4.20
N GLY A 442 -30.88 9.99 -4.82
CA GLY A 442 -32.29 10.19 -4.41
C GLY A 442 -32.85 11.58 -4.68
N LEU A 443 -32.21 12.36 -5.58
CA LEU A 443 -32.73 13.69 -5.97
C LEU A 443 -34.00 13.53 -6.80
N VAL A 444 -35.13 13.70 -6.18
CA VAL A 444 -36.48 13.69 -6.83
C VAL A 444 -36.72 15.06 -7.48
N GLY A 445 -37.24 15.06 -8.73
CA GLY A 445 -37.61 16.29 -9.42
C GLY A 445 -36.42 17.00 -10.14
N VAL A 446 -35.37 16.29 -10.44
CA VAL A 446 -34.20 16.79 -11.22
C VAL A 446 -34.24 16.21 -12.64
N LEU A 447 -33.93 17.06 -13.65
CA LEU A 447 -33.77 16.66 -15.05
C LEU A 447 -32.28 16.31 -15.31
N TYR A 448 -32.02 15.13 -15.86
CA TYR A 448 -30.66 14.68 -16.23
C TYR A 448 -30.44 14.74 -17.72
#